data_f39825a8d7b8c03bec30ab9262407047
#
_entry.id   f39825a8d7b8c03bec30ab9262407047
#
_cell.length_a   1.000
_cell.length_b   1.000
_cell.length_c   1.000
_cell.angle_alpha   90.00
_cell.angle_beta   90.00
_cell.angle_gamma   90.00
#
_symmetry.space_group_name_H-M   'P 1'
#
loop_
_entity.id
_entity.type
_entity.pdbx_description
1 polymer ?
#
loop_
_entity_poly.entity_id
_entity_poly.type
_entity_poly.pdbx_seq_one_letter_code
_entity_poly.pdbx_strand_id
1 'polypeptide(L)'
;MKQWFRLVKLAFFILLTFRLADYVDGSMKKGIVVSMLLLAIFFFVLFPREMEVQSFFEKTKKPLKKTSTKVQERYEQSGLSKQDIEYFRQKMSVVKDQINEIEDNIQGYTKLRIITNRYNTSVTMKDYFRELVSNPEKLPDADLFVHTCVPSLKEMTTSYRKMSEQPVKGSETYQTLQELAEKIELTCEKLEEDYLHFQEDRIQDSEAEMDYVTRKILEKGKGAK
;
A
#
# COMPACT_ATOMS: atom_id res chain seq x y z
N MET A 1 -1.92 -25.11 18.17
CA MET A 1 -0.50 -25.45 17.98
C MET A 1 0.41 -24.22 17.84
N LYS A 2 0.04 -23.15 17.09
CA LYS A 2 0.90 -21.95 16.91
C LYS A 2 1.19 -21.12 18.18
N GLN A 3 0.27 -21.07 19.15
CA GLN A 3 0.48 -20.33 20.40
C GLN A 3 1.48 -21.02 21.34
N TRP A 4 1.48 -22.34 21.39
CA TRP A 4 2.40 -23.10 22.22
C TRP A 4 3.86 -22.94 21.76
N PHE A 5 4.11 -22.90 20.44
CA PHE A 5 5.43 -22.62 19.89
C PHE A 5 5.96 -21.22 20.24
N ARG A 6 5.08 -20.25 20.41
CA ARG A 6 5.44 -18.88 20.85
C ARG A 6 5.86 -18.84 22.30
N LEU A 7 5.12 -19.55 23.17
CA LEU A 7 5.45 -19.65 24.60
C LEU A 7 6.78 -20.37 24.82
N VAL A 8 7.06 -21.42 24.07
CA VAL A 8 8.35 -22.16 24.15
C VAL A 8 9.52 -21.29 23.70
N LYS A 9 9.37 -20.51 22.61
CA LYS A 9 10.39 -19.55 22.15
C LYS A 9 10.64 -18.45 23.17
N LEU A 10 9.59 -17.94 23.81
CA LEU A 10 9.68 -16.89 24.82
C LEU A 10 10.40 -17.40 26.07
N ALA A 11 10.08 -18.61 26.54
CA ALA A 11 10.74 -19.25 27.68
C ALA A 11 12.23 -19.54 27.39
N PHE A 12 12.55 -20.01 26.19
CA PHE A 12 13.94 -20.26 25.75
C PHE A 12 14.75 -18.96 25.73
N PHE A 13 14.17 -17.87 25.28
CA PHE A 13 14.85 -16.57 25.20
C PHE A 13 15.07 -15.96 26.58
N ILE A 14 14.11 -16.07 27.49
CA ILE A 14 14.28 -15.64 28.90
C ILE A 14 15.41 -16.43 29.56
N LEU A 15 15.51 -17.73 29.34
CA LEU A 15 16.60 -18.57 29.84
C LEU A 15 17.97 -18.16 29.24
N LEU A 16 18.00 -17.83 27.95
CA LEU A 16 19.24 -17.41 27.26
C LEU A 16 19.72 -16.05 27.76
N THR A 17 18.80 -15.09 27.98
CA THR A 17 19.16 -13.76 28.51
C THR A 17 19.65 -13.83 29.95
N PHE A 18 19.09 -14.73 30.77
CA PHE A 18 19.55 -14.96 32.15
C PHE A 18 20.98 -15.55 32.17
N ARG A 19 21.28 -16.50 31.28
CA ARG A 19 22.61 -17.10 31.14
C ARG A 19 23.65 -16.12 30.60
N LEU A 20 23.28 -15.22 29.69
CA LEU A 20 24.19 -14.18 29.20
C LEU A 20 24.46 -13.09 30.24
N ALA A 21 23.48 -12.76 31.08
CA ALA A 21 23.65 -11.81 32.18
C ALA A 21 24.67 -12.30 33.20
N ASP A 22 24.72 -13.61 33.48
CA ASP A 22 25.71 -14.24 34.39
C ASP A 22 27.13 -14.27 33.78
N TYR A 23 27.28 -14.21 32.48
CA TYR A 23 28.58 -14.31 31.78
C TYR A 23 29.27 -12.94 31.59
N VAL A 24 28.51 -11.84 31.68
CA VAL A 24 29.06 -10.48 31.55
C VAL A 24 29.49 -9.96 32.93
N ASP A 25 30.75 -10.08 33.19
CA ASP A 25 31.44 -9.80 34.43
C ASP A 25 31.15 -8.41 35.04
N GLY A 26 30.75 -8.40 36.30
CA GLY A 26 31.08 -7.36 37.29
C GLY A 26 30.33 -6.04 37.28
N SER A 27 29.32 -5.78 36.45
CA SER A 27 28.50 -4.58 36.55
C SER A 27 27.02 -4.83 36.19
N MET A 28 26.19 -5.01 37.22
CA MET A 28 24.74 -5.19 37.08
C MET A 28 24.08 -4.17 36.14
N LYS A 29 24.60 -2.94 36.07
CA LYS A 29 24.07 -1.87 35.18
C LYS A 29 24.30 -2.17 33.70
N LYS A 30 25.45 -2.76 33.30
CA LYS A 30 25.74 -3.12 31.90
C LYS A 30 24.93 -4.32 31.44
N GLY A 31 24.70 -5.32 32.32
CA GLY A 31 23.88 -6.49 32.01
C GLY A 31 22.42 -6.13 31.75
N ILE A 32 21.85 -5.18 32.52
CA ILE A 32 20.48 -4.71 32.34
C ILE A 32 20.30 -3.99 30.99
N VAL A 33 21.26 -3.14 30.60
CA VAL A 33 21.21 -2.41 29.31
C VAL A 33 21.33 -3.37 28.11
N VAL A 34 22.22 -4.35 28.18
CA VAL A 34 22.35 -5.38 27.13
C VAL A 34 21.10 -6.25 27.06
N SER A 35 20.51 -6.62 28.18
CA SER A 35 19.25 -7.39 28.24
C SER A 35 18.07 -6.61 27.64
N MET A 36 17.94 -5.30 27.92
CA MET A 36 16.90 -4.45 27.33
C MET A 36 17.08 -4.26 25.82
N LEU A 37 18.33 -4.13 25.33
CA LEU A 37 18.62 -4.04 23.90
C LEU A 37 18.28 -5.34 23.17
N LEU A 38 18.62 -6.50 23.76
CA LEU A 38 18.28 -7.79 23.20
C LEU A 38 16.77 -8.06 23.21
N LEU A 39 16.07 -7.62 24.24
CA LEU A 39 14.60 -7.66 24.30
C LEU A 39 13.96 -6.76 23.25
N ALA A 40 14.50 -5.57 23.01
CA ALA A 40 14.01 -4.66 21.99
C ALA A 40 14.22 -5.24 20.58
N ILE A 41 15.40 -5.82 20.29
CA ILE A 41 15.68 -6.49 19.02
C ILE A 41 14.79 -7.73 18.86
N PHE A 42 14.60 -8.50 19.91
CA PHE A 42 13.72 -9.68 19.92
C PHE A 42 12.27 -9.29 19.65
N PHE A 43 11.79 -8.20 20.26
CA PHE A 43 10.44 -7.67 20.02
C PHE A 43 10.30 -7.17 18.57
N PHE A 44 11.34 -6.52 18.04
CA PHE A 44 11.37 -6.04 16.65
C PHE A 44 11.42 -7.19 15.62
N VAL A 45 12.15 -8.28 15.91
CA VAL A 45 12.28 -9.44 15.03
C VAL A 45 11.08 -10.39 15.13
N LEU A 46 10.45 -10.51 16.31
CA LEU A 46 9.31 -11.43 16.53
C LEU A 46 7.94 -10.78 16.36
N PHE A 47 7.88 -9.44 16.33
CA PHE A 47 6.71 -8.70 15.90
C PHE A 47 6.96 -8.19 14.47
N PRO A 48 6.93 -9.07 13.47
CA PRO A 48 6.90 -8.58 12.11
C PRO A 48 5.63 -7.72 11.95
N ARG A 49 5.79 -6.62 11.26
CA ARG A 49 4.76 -5.65 10.87
C ARG A 49 3.53 -6.29 10.18
N GLU A 50 3.62 -7.58 9.90
CA GLU A 50 2.56 -8.40 9.29
C GLU A 50 1.32 -8.62 10.17
N MET A 51 1.38 -8.40 11.50
CA MET A 51 0.20 -8.60 12.36
C MET A 51 -0.87 -7.52 12.18
N GLU A 52 -0.50 -6.32 11.72
CA GLU A 52 -1.46 -5.25 11.46
C GLU A 52 -2.22 -5.47 10.15
N VAL A 53 -1.55 -6.07 9.17
CA VAL A 53 -2.13 -6.38 7.86
C VAL A 53 -3.18 -7.51 7.96
N GLN A 54 -2.92 -8.55 8.73
CA GLN A 54 -3.87 -9.68 8.88
C GLN A 54 -5.12 -9.31 9.70
N SER A 55 -4.98 -8.48 10.75
CA SER A 55 -6.14 -8.03 11.53
C SER A 55 -7.04 -7.07 10.75
N PHE A 56 -6.46 -6.30 9.83
CA PHE A 56 -7.19 -5.44 8.92
C PHE A 56 -8.03 -6.26 7.93
N PHE A 57 -7.50 -7.36 7.39
CA PHE A 57 -8.22 -8.25 6.47
C PHE A 57 -9.35 -9.04 7.13
N GLU A 58 -9.22 -9.37 8.41
CA GLU A 58 -10.26 -10.13 9.13
C GLU A 58 -11.50 -9.27 9.47
N LYS A 59 -11.33 -7.94 9.61
CA LYS A 59 -12.42 -6.99 9.86
C LYS A 59 -13.23 -6.61 8.62
N THR A 60 -12.73 -6.86 7.41
CA THR A 60 -13.36 -6.42 6.15
C THR A 60 -13.98 -7.54 5.33
N LYS A 61 -14.39 -8.66 5.95
CA LYS A 61 -15.18 -9.71 5.25
C LYS A 61 -16.60 -9.22 4.92
N LYS A 62 -16.71 -8.15 4.14
CA LYS A 62 -17.95 -7.91 3.40
C LYS A 62 -18.06 -8.99 2.32
N PRO A 63 -19.20 -9.68 2.20
CA PRO A 63 -19.39 -10.67 1.13
C PRO A 63 -19.17 -9.96 -0.22
N LEU A 64 -18.20 -10.43 -0.98
CA LEU A 64 -17.94 -9.91 -2.32
C LEU A 64 -19.18 -10.09 -3.18
N LYS A 65 -19.64 -9.03 -3.84
CA LYS A 65 -20.73 -9.13 -4.82
C LYS A 65 -20.34 -10.18 -5.87
N LYS A 66 -21.34 -11.01 -6.28
CA LYS A 66 -21.13 -11.98 -7.37
C LYS A 66 -20.60 -11.23 -8.59
N THR A 67 -19.47 -11.68 -9.11
CA THR A 67 -18.86 -11.14 -10.32
C THR A 67 -19.73 -11.53 -11.52
N SER A 68 -19.82 -10.67 -12.53
CA SER A 68 -20.41 -11.06 -13.80
C SER A 68 -19.54 -12.16 -14.43
N THR A 69 -20.16 -13.13 -15.07
CA THR A 69 -19.51 -14.27 -15.75
C THR A 69 -18.37 -13.77 -16.66
N LYS A 70 -18.60 -12.68 -17.38
CA LYS A 70 -17.64 -12.06 -18.31
C LYS A 70 -16.34 -11.56 -17.63
N VAL A 71 -16.42 -11.05 -16.40
CA VAL A 71 -15.24 -10.60 -15.65
C VAL A 71 -14.49 -11.80 -15.07
N GLN A 72 -15.20 -12.83 -14.66
CA GLN A 72 -14.58 -14.04 -14.16
C GLN A 72 -13.83 -14.81 -15.27
N GLU A 73 -14.42 -14.93 -16.45
CA GLU A 73 -13.77 -15.51 -17.65
C GLU A 73 -12.47 -14.75 -18.00
N ARG A 74 -12.44 -13.41 -17.89
CA ARG A 74 -11.24 -12.61 -18.13
C ARG A 74 -10.14 -12.94 -17.14
N TYR A 75 -10.45 -13.06 -15.86
CA TYR A 75 -9.47 -13.41 -14.83
C TYR A 75 -8.94 -14.84 -14.99
N GLU A 76 -9.77 -15.77 -15.44
CA GLU A 76 -9.33 -17.14 -15.75
C GLU A 76 -8.42 -17.16 -17.01
N GLN A 77 -8.66 -16.29 -17.98
CA GLN A 77 -7.80 -16.13 -19.17
C GLN A 77 -6.44 -15.49 -18.86
N SER A 78 -6.31 -14.70 -17.81
CA SER A 78 -5.02 -14.14 -17.35
C SER A 78 -4.11 -15.16 -16.65
N GLY A 79 -4.50 -16.42 -16.58
CA GLY A 79 -3.68 -17.51 -16.00
C GLY A 79 -3.67 -17.59 -14.48
N LEU A 80 -4.48 -16.78 -13.81
CA LEU A 80 -4.59 -16.77 -12.34
C LEU A 80 -5.38 -17.99 -11.84
N SER A 81 -4.94 -18.56 -10.72
CA SER A 81 -5.70 -19.60 -10.02
C SER A 81 -6.97 -19.01 -9.39
N LYS A 82 -7.95 -19.87 -9.07
CA LYS A 82 -9.18 -19.42 -8.38
C LYS A 82 -8.89 -18.75 -7.03
N GLN A 83 -7.84 -19.17 -6.34
CA GLN A 83 -7.42 -18.58 -5.06
C GLN A 83 -6.82 -17.19 -5.28
N ASP A 84 -6.01 -17.02 -6.32
CA ASP A 84 -5.41 -15.73 -6.67
C ASP A 84 -6.47 -14.72 -7.11
N ILE A 85 -7.47 -15.18 -7.89
CA ILE A 85 -8.62 -14.36 -8.29
C ILE A 85 -9.42 -13.89 -7.07
N GLU A 86 -9.68 -14.77 -6.10
CA GLU A 86 -10.40 -14.40 -4.88
C GLU A 86 -9.59 -13.42 -4.03
N TYR A 87 -8.28 -13.66 -3.86
CA TYR A 87 -7.36 -12.75 -3.17
C TYR A 87 -7.32 -11.38 -3.85
N PHE A 88 -7.13 -11.35 -5.16
CA PHE A 88 -7.14 -10.11 -5.96
C PHE A 88 -8.42 -9.31 -5.76
N ARG A 89 -9.57 -9.97 -5.88
CA ARG A 89 -10.88 -9.33 -5.71
C ARG A 89 -11.08 -8.76 -4.32
N GLN A 90 -10.67 -9.48 -3.29
CA GLN A 90 -10.72 -8.98 -1.90
C GLN A 90 -9.82 -7.76 -1.75
N LYS A 91 -8.60 -7.81 -2.27
CA LYS A 91 -7.65 -6.70 -2.22
C LYS A 91 -8.21 -5.47 -2.92
N MET A 92 -8.68 -5.61 -4.15
CA MET A 92 -9.24 -4.50 -4.92
C MET A 92 -10.53 -3.93 -4.34
N SER A 93 -11.35 -4.73 -3.65
CA SER A 93 -12.50 -4.21 -2.90
C SER A 93 -12.07 -3.26 -1.78
N VAL A 94 -11.01 -3.61 -1.03
CA VAL A 94 -10.46 -2.75 0.03
C VAL A 94 -9.88 -1.47 -0.55
N VAL A 95 -9.08 -1.56 -1.61
CA VAL A 95 -8.51 -0.39 -2.30
C VAL A 95 -9.60 0.55 -2.78
N LYS A 96 -10.67 0.02 -3.37
CA LYS A 96 -11.82 0.82 -3.81
C LYS A 96 -12.49 1.57 -2.66
N ASP A 97 -12.75 0.87 -1.55
CA ASP A 97 -13.39 1.49 -0.37
C ASP A 97 -12.48 2.60 0.21
N GLN A 98 -11.16 2.38 0.23
CA GLN A 98 -10.19 3.39 0.65
C GLN A 98 -10.16 4.61 -0.27
N ILE A 99 -10.15 4.41 -1.61
CA ILE A 99 -10.19 5.51 -2.58
C ILE A 99 -11.44 6.36 -2.37
N ASN A 100 -12.61 5.74 -2.19
CA ASN A 100 -13.86 6.47 -1.94
C ASN A 100 -13.77 7.28 -0.64
N GLU A 101 -13.23 6.71 0.45
CA GLU A 101 -13.06 7.41 1.72
C GLU A 101 -12.08 8.59 1.61
N ILE A 102 -10.99 8.44 0.83
CA ILE A 102 -10.05 9.53 0.53
C ILE A 102 -10.79 10.67 -0.19
N GLU A 103 -11.58 10.37 -1.22
CA GLU A 103 -12.33 11.37 -1.98
C GLU A 103 -13.33 12.12 -1.10
N ASP A 104 -14.07 11.41 -0.26
CA ASP A 104 -14.99 12.02 0.69
C ASP A 104 -14.26 12.96 1.67
N ASN A 105 -13.10 12.54 2.16
CA ASN A 105 -12.28 13.36 3.05
C ASN A 105 -11.74 14.62 2.35
N ILE A 106 -11.30 14.51 1.09
CA ILE A 106 -10.75 15.62 0.30
C ILE A 106 -11.82 16.69 0.02
N GLN A 107 -13.04 16.28 -0.32
CA GLN A 107 -14.10 17.20 -0.73
C GLN A 107 -14.41 18.25 0.35
N GLY A 108 -14.34 17.88 1.62
CA GLY A 108 -14.64 18.75 2.76
C GLY A 108 -13.62 19.86 3.02
N TYR A 109 -12.39 19.77 2.48
CA TYR A 109 -11.28 20.64 2.90
C TYR A 109 -10.52 21.25 1.73
N THR A 110 -10.58 22.58 1.62
CA THR A 110 -9.95 23.33 0.51
C THR A 110 -8.44 23.05 0.41
N LYS A 111 -7.72 22.96 1.54
CA LYS A 111 -6.27 22.66 1.54
C LYS A 111 -5.98 21.30 0.90
N LEU A 112 -6.73 20.27 1.26
CA LEU A 112 -6.57 18.93 0.68
C LEU A 112 -6.90 18.93 -0.80
N ARG A 113 -7.98 19.60 -1.23
CA ARG A 113 -8.32 19.73 -2.65
C ARG A 113 -7.22 20.40 -3.48
N ILE A 114 -6.60 21.45 -2.95
CA ILE A 114 -5.50 22.13 -3.67
C ILE A 114 -4.31 21.17 -3.86
N ILE A 115 -3.92 20.44 -2.81
CA ILE A 115 -2.82 19.48 -2.85
C ILE A 115 -3.14 18.38 -3.87
N THR A 116 -4.27 17.70 -3.72
CA THR A 116 -4.61 16.55 -4.54
C THR A 116 -4.90 16.92 -6.00
N ASN A 117 -5.38 18.13 -6.27
CA ASN A 117 -5.56 18.61 -7.64
C ASN A 117 -4.23 18.93 -8.34
N ARG A 118 -3.20 19.36 -7.59
CA ARG A 118 -1.87 19.62 -8.16
C ARG A 118 -1.26 18.37 -8.81
N TYR A 119 -1.48 17.21 -8.21
CA TYR A 119 -0.96 15.92 -8.64
C TYR A 119 -2.03 15.04 -9.32
N ASN A 120 -3.18 15.58 -9.66
CA ASN A 120 -4.31 14.82 -10.24
C ASN A 120 -4.66 13.53 -9.47
N THR A 121 -4.41 13.50 -8.16
CA THR A 121 -4.42 12.31 -7.29
C THR A 121 -5.68 11.46 -7.44
N SER A 122 -6.87 12.09 -7.46
CA SER A 122 -8.14 11.36 -7.60
C SER A 122 -8.28 10.66 -8.95
N VAL A 123 -7.82 11.31 -10.01
CA VAL A 123 -7.84 10.74 -11.37
C VAL A 123 -6.84 9.59 -11.45
N THR A 124 -5.61 9.82 -10.99
CA THR A 124 -4.53 8.82 -10.97
C THR A 124 -4.93 7.57 -10.18
N MET A 125 -5.48 7.70 -8.98
CA MET A 125 -5.96 6.56 -8.20
C MET A 125 -7.03 5.74 -8.92
N LYS A 126 -7.98 6.41 -9.58
CA LYS A 126 -9.05 5.73 -10.32
C LYS A 126 -8.56 5.04 -11.58
N ASP A 127 -7.61 5.64 -12.27
CA ASP A 127 -7.01 5.07 -13.48
C ASP A 127 -6.13 3.87 -13.12
N TYR A 128 -5.29 3.99 -12.09
CA TYR A 128 -4.48 2.91 -11.56
C TYR A 128 -5.36 1.71 -11.16
N PHE A 129 -6.43 2.00 -10.39
CA PHE A 129 -7.41 0.97 -10.00
C PHE A 129 -8.06 0.29 -11.21
N ARG A 130 -8.48 1.06 -12.23
CA ARG A 130 -9.09 0.51 -13.45
C ARG A 130 -8.12 -0.38 -14.23
N GLU A 131 -6.88 0.05 -14.34
CA GLU A 131 -5.84 -0.70 -15.02
C GLU A 131 -5.58 -2.04 -14.34
N LEU A 132 -5.44 -2.06 -13.01
CA LEU A 132 -5.28 -3.29 -12.24
C LEU A 132 -6.48 -4.23 -12.36
N VAL A 133 -7.70 -3.70 -12.34
CA VAL A 133 -8.91 -4.53 -12.53
C VAL A 133 -8.99 -5.11 -13.93
N SER A 134 -8.40 -4.43 -14.92
CA SER A 134 -8.33 -4.92 -16.30
C SER A 134 -7.20 -5.93 -16.51
N ASN A 135 -6.08 -5.77 -15.79
CA ASN A 135 -4.86 -6.55 -15.90
C ASN A 135 -4.41 -7.05 -14.51
N PRO A 136 -5.10 -8.05 -13.94
CA PRO A 136 -4.86 -8.51 -12.56
C PRO A 136 -3.47 -9.13 -12.36
N GLU A 137 -2.82 -9.59 -13.41
CA GLU A 137 -1.45 -10.09 -13.43
C GLU A 137 -0.41 -9.01 -13.09
N LYS A 138 -0.74 -7.72 -13.27
CA LYS A 138 0.10 -6.57 -12.91
C LYS A 138 0.02 -6.17 -11.42
N LEU A 139 -0.74 -6.90 -10.60
CA LEU A 139 -0.86 -6.59 -9.16
C LEU A 139 0.50 -6.54 -8.43
N PRO A 140 1.48 -7.40 -8.73
CA PRO A 140 2.82 -7.31 -8.09
C PRO A 140 3.55 -6.01 -8.39
N ASP A 141 3.35 -5.41 -9.58
CA ASP A 141 4.01 -4.18 -10.01
C ASP A 141 3.40 -2.93 -9.32
N ALA A 142 2.22 -3.08 -8.74
CA ALA A 142 1.48 -2.03 -8.05
C ALA A 142 1.60 -2.08 -6.51
N ASP A 143 2.66 -2.66 -5.98
CA ASP A 143 2.84 -2.86 -4.53
C ASP A 143 2.82 -1.54 -3.76
N LEU A 144 3.52 -0.52 -4.25
CA LEU A 144 3.55 0.81 -3.63
C LEU A 144 2.16 1.46 -3.60
N PHE A 145 1.41 1.37 -4.70
CA PHE A 145 0.03 1.87 -4.78
C PHE A 145 -0.89 1.19 -3.76
N VAL A 146 -0.94 -0.15 -3.79
CA VAL A 146 -1.91 -0.95 -3.04
C VAL A 146 -1.58 -1.01 -1.55
N HIS A 147 -0.30 -1.07 -1.19
CA HIS A 147 0.14 -1.32 0.18
C HIS A 147 0.66 -0.09 0.92
N THR A 148 0.97 0.99 0.22
CA THR A 148 1.58 2.18 0.83
C THR A 148 0.80 3.45 0.52
N CYS A 149 0.67 3.87 -0.74
CA CYS A 149 0.11 5.17 -1.10
C CYS A 149 -1.37 5.28 -0.71
N VAL A 150 -2.22 4.36 -1.17
CA VAL A 150 -3.67 4.43 -0.89
C VAL A 150 -3.97 4.27 0.61
N PRO A 151 -3.42 3.28 1.34
CA PRO A 151 -3.63 3.19 2.78
C PRO A 151 -3.16 4.42 3.56
N SER A 152 -1.98 4.97 3.22
CA SER A 152 -1.42 6.14 3.89
C SER A 152 -2.25 7.40 3.63
N LEU A 153 -2.67 7.64 2.39
CA LEU A 153 -3.57 8.75 2.05
C LEU A 153 -4.88 8.67 2.81
N LYS A 154 -5.48 7.47 2.87
CA LYS A 154 -6.71 7.23 3.64
C LYS A 154 -6.53 7.59 5.12
N GLU A 155 -5.48 7.08 5.76
CA GLU A 155 -5.18 7.36 7.18
C GLU A 155 -4.94 8.86 7.43
N MET A 156 -4.09 9.49 6.62
CA MET A 156 -3.72 10.90 6.79
C MET A 156 -4.91 11.84 6.51
N THR A 157 -5.70 11.60 5.46
CA THR A 157 -6.88 12.41 5.17
C THR A 157 -7.97 12.25 6.22
N THR A 158 -8.14 11.03 6.76
CA THR A 158 -9.07 10.77 7.88
C THR A 158 -8.61 11.50 9.15
N SER A 159 -7.31 11.48 9.45
CA SER A 159 -6.74 12.19 10.60
C SER A 159 -6.86 13.71 10.45
N TYR A 160 -6.59 14.23 9.26
CA TYR A 160 -6.77 15.64 8.93
C TYR A 160 -8.22 16.07 9.14
N ARG A 161 -9.20 15.31 8.65
CA ARG A 161 -10.62 15.57 8.88
C ARG A 161 -10.96 15.62 10.36
N LYS A 162 -10.62 14.57 11.11
CA LYS A 162 -10.91 14.48 12.55
C LYS A 162 -10.34 15.66 13.35
N MET A 163 -9.12 16.07 13.05
CA MET A 163 -8.49 17.22 13.71
C MET A 163 -9.14 18.55 13.28
N SER A 164 -9.51 18.67 12.00
CA SER A 164 -10.18 19.86 11.49
C SER A 164 -11.60 20.05 12.03
N GLU A 165 -12.27 18.98 12.44
CA GLU A 165 -13.61 19.00 13.04
C GLU A 165 -13.61 19.30 14.54
N GLN A 166 -12.43 19.34 15.20
CA GLN A 166 -12.36 19.66 16.63
C GLN A 166 -12.90 21.07 16.89
N PRO A 167 -13.80 21.22 17.88
CA PRO A 167 -14.41 22.51 18.19
C PRO A 167 -13.40 23.53 18.77
N VAL A 168 -12.35 23.03 19.43
CA VAL A 168 -11.27 23.87 20.00
C VAL A 168 -9.94 23.36 19.45
N LYS A 169 -9.15 24.26 18.88
CA LYS A 169 -7.84 23.97 18.28
C LYS A 169 -6.77 24.83 18.93
N GLY A 170 -5.78 24.17 19.54
CA GLY A 170 -4.55 24.79 20.03
C GLY A 170 -3.50 24.92 18.93
N SER A 171 -2.37 25.57 19.25
CA SER A 171 -1.22 25.71 18.34
C SER A 171 -0.71 24.37 17.83
N GLU A 172 -0.64 23.35 18.69
CA GLU A 172 -0.22 21.98 18.34
C GLU A 172 -1.14 21.35 17.29
N THR A 173 -2.47 21.57 17.38
CA THR A 173 -3.43 21.06 16.40
C THR A 173 -3.17 21.67 15.02
N TYR A 174 -2.89 22.98 14.95
CA TYR A 174 -2.56 23.64 13.67
C TYR A 174 -1.23 23.16 13.10
N GLN A 175 -0.23 22.96 13.95
CA GLN A 175 1.05 22.41 13.53
C GLN A 175 0.88 20.99 12.97
N THR A 176 0.16 20.10 13.67
CA THR A 176 -0.09 18.73 13.19
C THR A 176 -0.90 18.72 11.89
N LEU A 177 -1.88 19.61 11.72
CA LEU A 177 -2.61 19.76 10.46
C LEU A 177 -1.69 20.18 9.31
N GLN A 178 -0.71 21.04 9.58
CA GLN A 178 0.28 21.43 8.58
C GLN A 178 1.19 20.25 8.21
N GLU A 179 1.72 19.53 9.19
CA GLU A 179 2.56 18.33 8.97
C GLU A 179 1.81 17.23 8.22
N LEU A 180 0.53 17.02 8.52
CA LEU A 180 -0.32 16.08 7.77
C LEU A 180 -0.49 16.50 6.32
N ALA A 181 -0.72 17.81 6.07
CA ALA A 181 -0.86 18.33 4.71
C ALA A 181 0.42 18.12 3.89
N GLU A 182 1.60 18.36 4.47
CA GLU A 182 2.89 18.13 3.83
C GLU A 182 3.16 16.66 3.51
N LYS A 183 2.80 15.75 4.43
CA LYS A 183 2.91 14.30 4.21
C LYS A 183 1.93 13.80 3.15
N ILE A 184 0.71 14.34 3.11
CA ILE A 184 -0.27 14.05 2.07
C ILE A 184 0.28 14.51 0.70
N GLU A 185 0.86 15.71 0.63
CA GLU A 185 1.46 16.24 -0.60
C GLU A 185 2.58 15.32 -1.12
N LEU A 186 3.52 14.95 -0.25
CA LEU A 186 4.60 14.01 -0.60
C LEU A 186 4.06 12.64 -1.08
N THR A 187 2.98 12.16 -0.47
CA THR A 187 2.40 10.87 -0.87
C THR A 187 1.67 10.98 -2.21
N CYS A 188 1.05 12.14 -2.51
CA CYS A 188 0.45 12.40 -3.82
C CYS A 188 1.50 12.44 -4.94
N GLU A 189 2.64 13.10 -4.68
CA GLU A 189 3.79 13.12 -5.60
C GLU A 189 4.32 11.71 -5.86
N LYS A 190 4.52 10.92 -4.81
CA LYS A 190 4.98 9.53 -4.92
C LYS A 190 3.99 8.63 -5.69
N LEU A 191 2.71 8.86 -5.51
CA LEU A 191 1.67 8.14 -6.25
C LEU A 191 1.72 8.46 -7.75
N GLU A 192 1.96 9.73 -8.11
CA GLU A 192 2.10 10.15 -9.50
C GLU A 192 3.33 9.51 -10.15
N GLU A 193 4.49 9.55 -9.47
CA GLU A 193 5.73 8.91 -9.93
C GLU A 193 5.55 7.39 -10.13
N ASP A 194 4.94 6.70 -9.16
CA ASP A 194 4.68 5.27 -9.21
C ASP A 194 3.74 4.89 -10.36
N TYR A 195 2.72 5.70 -10.59
CA TYR A 195 1.80 5.51 -11.71
C TYR A 195 2.49 5.68 -13.06
N LEU A 196 3.35 6.68 -13.21
CA LEU A 196 4.12 6.89 -14.44
C LEU A 196 5.03 5.69 -14.71
N HIS A 197 5.71 5.19 -13.70
CA HIS A 197 6.55 3.99 -13.83
C HIS A 197 5.73 2.74 -14.19
N PHE A 198 4.57 2.55 -13.55
CA PHE A 198 3.66 1.45 -13.87
C PHE A 198 3.15 1.48 -15.33
N GLN A 199 3.14 2.65 -15.97
CA GLN A 199 2.72 2.83 -17.37
C GLN A 199 3.87 2.69 -18.38
N GLU A 200 5.13 2.61 -17.96
CA GLU A 200 6.30 2.59 -18.87
C GLU A 200 6.25 1.45 -19.88
N ASP A 201 5.91 0.24 -19.46
CA ASP A 201 5.79 -0.91 -20.37
C ASP A 201 4.76 -0.65 -21.47
N ARG A 202 3.64 -0.03 -21.14
CA ARG A 202 2.58 0.30 -22.09
C ARG A 202 2.99 1.36 -23.10
N ILE A 203 3.82 2.30 -22.68
CA ILE A 203 4.36 3.34 -23.59
C ILE A 203 5.34 2.68 -24.55
N GLN A 204 6.24 1.82 -24.08
CA GLN A 204 7.19 1.09 -24.93
C GLN A 204 6.49 0.17 -25.92
N ASP A 205 5.47 -0.57 -25.51
CA ASP A 205 4.66 -1.41 -26.40
C ASP A 205 3.97 -0.59 -27.49
N SER A 206 3.42 0.58 -27.13
CA SER A 206 2.76 1.49 -28.07
C SER A 206 3.75 2.10 -29.06
N GLU A 207 4.97 2.44 -28.63
CA GLU A 207 6.04 2.93 -29.48
C GLU A 207 6.50 1.85 -30.48
N ALA A 208 6.67 0.62 -30.03
CA ALA A 208 7.04 -0.51 -30.88
C ALA A 208 5.96 -0.80 -31.94
N GLU A 209 4.68 -0.70 -31.59
CA GLU A 209 3.56 -0.87 -32.52
C GLU A 209 3.50 0.28 -33.54
N MET A 210 3.70 1.53 -33.12
CA MET A 210 3.78 2.68 -34.02
C MET A 210 4.93 2.56 -35.01
N ASP A 211 6.09 2.12 -34.56
CA ASP A 211 7.26 1.87 -35.43
C ASP A 211 7.00 0.77 -36.46
N TYR A 212 6.34 -0.32 -36.04
CA TYR A 212 5.95 -1.39 -36.93
C TYR A 212 4.97 -0.89 -38.02
N VAL A 213 3.92 -0.18 -37.61
CA VAL A 213 2.92 0.38 -38.54
C VAL A 213 3.57 1.37 -39.50
N THR A 214 4.44 2.24 -39.01
CA THR A 214 5.17 3.23 -39.83
C THR A 214 6.04 2.56 -40.88
N ARG A 215 6.81 1.52 -40.50
CA ARG A 215 7.62 0.72 -41.47
C ARG A 215 6.75 0.08 -42.53
N LYS A 216 5.62 -0.52 -42.14
CA LYS A 216 4.70 -1.19 -43.05
C LYS A 216 4.03 -0.24 -44.05
N ILE A 217 3.74 1.01 -43.65
CA ILE A 217 3.22 2.06 -44.53
C ILE A 217 4.29 2.50 -45.54
N LEU A 218 5.53 2.69 -45.06
CA LEU A 218 6.65 3.10 -45.91
C LEU A 218 7.03 2.04 -46.97
N GLU A 219 6.98 0.75 -46.59
CA GLU A 219 7.21 -0.37 -47.51
C GLU A 219 6.15 -0.47 -48.61
N LYS A 220 4.85 -0.32 -48.25
CA LYS A 220 3.77 -0.27 -49.26
C LYS A 220 3.86 0.92 -50.18
N GLY A 221 4.33 2.08 -49.73
CA GLY A 221 4.52 3.26 -50.53
C GLY A 221 5.68 3.15 -51.56
N LYS A 222 6.67 2.28 -51.26
CA LYS A 222 7.79 2.02 -52.21
C LYS A 222 7.48 0.98 -53.30
N GLY A 223 6.48 0.11 -53.06
CA GLY A 223 6.06 -0.92 -54.01
C GLY A 223 5.01 -0.46 -55.05
N ALA A 224 4.60 0.80 -55.02
CA ALA A 224 3.55 1.38 -55.89
C ALA A 224 4.11 2.35 -56.92
N LYS A 225 5.41 2.24 -57.26
CA LYS A 225 6.02 2.99 -58.38
C LYS A 225 6.46 2.07 -59.52
#